data_71a2e39ca9296b29324c62f40e4b5533
#
_entry.id   71a2e39ca9296b29324c62f40e4b5533
#
_cell.length_a   1.000
_cell.length_b   1.000
_cell.length_c   1.000
_cell.angle_alpha   90.00
_cell.angle_beta   90.00
_cell.angle_gamma   90.00
#
_symmetry.space_group_name_H-M   'P 1'
#
loop_
_entity.id
_entity.type
_entity.pdbx_description
1 polymer ?
#
loop_
_entity_poly.entity_id
_entity_poly.type
_entity_poly.pdbx_seq_one_letter_code
_entity_poly.pdbx_strand_id
1 'polypeptide(L)'
;TSRGAVWRVVIGTDGKGGKPALLAQSPLLEGADDMAFNSNGDIWMAVNELNAVVAISPAGVVKTIAKNDSKGPLEFPSAIVFVGKTAYISNFDVPRRDNLDANGTTAKDGIGASVVQITQ
;
A
#
# COMPACT_ATOMS: atom_id res chain seq x y z
N THR A 1 -3.15 -5.12 6.68
CA THR A 1 -3.40 -6.33 7.45
C THR A 1 -2.19 -6.77 8.25
N SER A 2 -2.41 -7.29 9.47
CA SER A 2 -1.36 -7.61 10.47
C SER A 2 -0.38 -8.73 10.08
N ARG A 3 -0.61 -9.45 8.98
CA ARG A 3 0.23 -10.59 8.57
C ARG A 3 1.11 -10.32 7.35
N GLY A 4 0.99 -9.16 6.72
CA GLY A 4 1.78 -8.80 5.55
C GLY A 4 1.73 -9.83 4.43
N ALA A 5 0.55 -10.34 4.08
CA ALA A 5 0.39 -11.39 3.09
C ALA A 5 -0.65 -11.04 2.03
N VAL A 6 -0.35 -11.37 0.79
CA VAL A 6 -1.25 -11.27 -0.37
C VAL A 6 -1.54 -12.65 -0.92
N TRP A 7 -2.81 -12.93 -1.13
CA TRP A 7 -3.31 -14.20 -1.62
C TRP A 7 -3.94 -14.04 -3.00
N ARG A 8 -3.77 -15.02 -3.85
CA ARG A 8 -4.40 -15.10 -5.16
C ARG A 8 -5.45 -16.20 -5.18
N VAL A 9 -6.60 -15.91 -5.77
CA VAL A 9 -7.66 -16.89 -6.04
C VAL A 9 -7.90 -16.88 -7.55
N VAL A 10 -7.83 -18.06 -8.16
CA VAL A 10 -8.21 -18.22 -9.57
C VAL A 10 -9.73 -18.32 -9.65
N ILE A 11 -10.34 -17.55 -10.55
CA ILE A 11 -11.77 -17.64 -10.83
C ILE A 11 -11.94 -18.58 -12.03
N GLY A 12 -12.73 -19.64 -11.84
CA GLY A 12 -13.04 -20.60 -12.88
C GLY A 12 -13.98 -20.02 -13.94
N THR A 13 -14.12 -20.74 -15.05
CA THR A 13 -15.05 -20.36 -16.15
C THR A 13 -16.51 -20.34 -15.70
N ASP A 14 -16.83 -21.05 -14.62
CA ASP A 14 -18.14 -21.05 -13.95
C ASP A 14 -18.34 -19.87 -12.97
N GLY A 15 -17.36 -18.94 -12.89
CA GLY A 15 -17.39 -17.80 -11.99
C GLY A 15 -17.05 -18.11 -10.54
N LYS A 16 -16.73 -19.36 -10.19
CA LYS A 16 -16.41 -19.72 -8.80
C LYS A 16 -14.93 -19.52 -8.48
N GLY A 17 -14.66 -19.10 -7.26
CA GLY A 17 -13.32 -19.01 -6.71
C GLY A 17 -12.72 -20.37 -6.40
N GLY A 18 -11.47 -20.60 -6.84
CA GLY A 18 -10.67 -21.76 -6.47
C GLY A 18 -10.06 -21.63 -5.08
N LYS A 19 -9.11 -22.51 -4.76
CA LYS A 19 -8.36 -22.44 -3.50
C LYS A 19 -7.46 -21.19 -3.49
N PRO A 20 -7.43 -20.40 -2.40
CA PRO A 20 -6.44 -19.35 -2.22
C PRO A 20 -5.02 -19.92 -2.25
N ALA A 21 -4.14 -19.26 -3.00
CA ALA A 21 -2.70 -19.52 -3.02
C ALA A 21 -1.94 -18.30 -2.55
N LEU A 22 -0.95 -18.46 -1.68
CA LEU A 22 -0.09 -17.38 -1.24
C LEU A 22 0.69 -16.84 -2.45
N LEU A 23 0.54 -15.55 -2.74
CA LEU A 23 1.32 -14.87 -3.79
C LEU A 23 2.59 -14.27 -3.21
N ALA A 24 2.48 -13.56 -2.08
CA ALA A 24 3.61 -12.92 -1.42
C ALA A 24 3.37 -12.81 0.08
N GLN A 25 4.45 -12.88 0.86
CA GLN A 25 4.44 -12.58 2.29
C GLN A 25 5.73 -11.83 2.64
N SER A 26 5.61 -10.70 3.31
CA SER A 26 6.75 -9.86 3.68
C SER A 26 6.37 -8.90 4.81
N PRO A 27 7.29 -8.56 5.72
CA PRO A 27 7.09 -7.46 6.67
C PRO A 27 6.80 -6.13 5.97
N LEU A 28 7.25 -5.93 4.72
CA LEU A 28 6.96 -4.74 3.93
C LEU A 28 5.48 -4.58 3.56
N LEU A 29 4.66 -5.60 3.78
CA LEU A 29 3.22 -5.62 3.50
C LEU A 29 2.37 -5.48 4.76
N GLU A 30 2.99 -5.26 5.93
CA GLU A 30 2.25 -5.02 7.16
C GLU A 30 1.52 -3.68 7.11
N GLY A 31 0.21 -3.73 7.29
CA GLY A 31 -0.65 -2.56 7.11
C GLY A 31 -1.03 -2.28 5.66
N ALA A 32 -0.83 -3.24 4.74
CA ALA A 32 -1.35 -3.12 3.37
C ALA A 32 -2.87 -2.92 3.38
N ASP A 33 -3.33 -1.87 2.71
CA ASP A 33 -4.72 -1.42 2.70
C ASP A 33 -5.33 -1.59 1.30
N ASP A 34 -4.89 -0.83 0.33
CA ASP A 34 -5.42 -0.86 -1.03
C ASP A 34 -4.36 -1.25 -2.05
N MET A 35 -4.81 -1.71 -3.21
CA MET A 35 -3.92 -2.14 -4.29
C MET A 35 -4.44 -1.81 -5.68
N ALA A 36 -3.52 -1.57 -6.60
CA ALA A 36 -3.81 -1.40 -8.02
C ALA A 36 -2.75 -2.09 -8.90
N PHE A 37 -3.12 -2.51 -10.09
CA PHE A 37 -2.17 -3.04 -11.07
C PHE A 37 -1.55 -1.90 -11.88
N ASN A 38 -0.23 -1.95 -12.05
CA ASN A 38 0.45 -1.11 -13.02
C ASN A 38 0.38 -1.73 -14.44
N SER A 39 0.90 -1.01 -15.43
CA SER A 39 0.92 -1.46 -16.83
C SER A 39 1.78 -2.71 -17.09
N ASN A 40 2.70 -3.04 -16.17
CA ASN A 40 3.59 -4.21 -16.27
C ASN A 40 3.00 -5.45 -15.59
N GLY A 41 1.82 -5.32 -14.96
CA GLY A 41 1.17 -6.40 -14.22
C GLY A 41 1.68 -6.56 -12.77
N ASP A 42 2.52 -5.65 -12.28
CA ASP A 42 2.87 -5.61 -10.85
C ASP A 42 1.68 -5.08 -10.05
N ILE A 43 1.48 -5.63 -8.86
CA ILE A 43 0.52 -5.10 -7.88
C ILE A 43 1.25 -4.04 -7.05
N TRP A 44 0.79 -2.79 -7.11
CA TRP A 44 1.24 -1.76 -6.20
C TRP A 44 0.25 -1.63 -5.05
N MET A 45 0.77 -1.49 -3.83
CA MET A 45 -0.01 -1.45 -2.60
C MET A 45 0.32 -0.20 -1.80
N ALA A 46 -0.72 0.48 -1.34
CA ALA A 46 -0.62 1.47 -0.27
C ALA A 46 -0.45 0.71 1.06
N VAL A 47 0.65 0.96 1.76
CA VAL A 47 0.98 0.30 3.04
C VAL A 47 0.99 1.36 4.13
N ASN A 48 -0.19 1.54 4.74
CA ASN A 48 -0.45 2.66 5.63
C ASN A 48 0.42 2.68 6.88
N GLU A 49 0.59 1.55 7.55
CA GLU A 49 1.37 1.44 8.79
C GLU A 49 2.88 1.71 8.60
N LEU A 50 3.37 1.69 7.35
CA LEU A 50 4.78 1.89 7.02
C LEU A 50 5.05 3.19 6.26
N ASN A 51 4.03 4.02 6.01
CA ASN A 51 4.12 5.21 5.14
C ASN A 51 4.82 4.87 3.82
N ALA A 52 4.34 3.82 3.16
CA ALA A 52 5.02 3.24 2.01
C ALA A 52 4.09 2.87 0.86
N VAL A 53 4.66 2.86 -0.33
CA VAL A 53 4.12 2.18 -1.51
C VAL A 53 5.06 1.03 -1.85
N VAL A 54 4.50 -0.16 -1.97
CA VAL A 54 5.24 -1.41 -2.21
C VAL A 54 4.72 -2.05 -3.49
N ALA A 55 5.60 -2.61 -4.31
CA ALA A 55 5.21 -3.39 -5.48
C ALA A 55 5.45 -4.88 -5.27
N ILE A 56 4.56 -5.70 -5.84
CA ILE A 56 4.66 -7.15 -5.89
C ILE A 56 4.63 -7.57 -7.35
N SER A 57 5.68 -8.22 -7.82
CA SER A 57 5.71 -8.75 -9.18
C SER A 57 4.73 -9.93 -9.35
N PRO A 58 4.38 -10.32 -10.59
CA PRO A 58 3.59 -11.54 -10.84
C PRO A 58 4.21 -12.82 -10.26
N ALA A 59 5.53 -12.83 -10.05
CA ALA A 59 6.27 -13.92 -9.40
C ALA A 59 6.27 -13.85 -7.86
N GLY A 60 5.63 -12.84 -7.26
CA GLY A 60 5.54 -12.67 -5.81
C GLY A 60 6.75 -11.96 -5.17
N VAL A 61 7.65 -11.37 -5.97
CA VAL A 61 8.78 -10.59 -5.43
C VAL A 61 8.29 -9.25 -4.94
N VAL A 62 8.57 -8.95 -3.66
CA VAL A 62 8.15 -7.72 -2.98
C VAL A 62 9.29 -6.71 -2.98
N LYS A 63 9.02 -5.46 -3.37
CA LYS A 63 9.97 -4.35 -3.33
C LYS A 63 9.31 -3.04 -2.87
N THR A 64 10.02 -2.22 -2.14
CA THR A 64 9.58 -0.85 -1.82
C THR A 64 9.75 0.05 -3.06
N ILE A 65 8.69 0.79 -3.39
CA ILE A 65 8.70 1.82 -4.45
C ILE A 65 9.01 3.19 -3.83
N ALA A 66 8.31 3.52 -2.75
CA ALA A 66 8.52 4.74 -1.98
C ALA A 66 8.24 4.45 -0.50
N LYS A 67 8.99 5.09 0.37
CA LYS A 67 8.79 5.04 1.83
C LYS A 67 9.39 6.28 2.45
N ASN A 68 8.74 6.79 3.47
CA ASN A 68 9.26 7.90 4.28
C ASN A 68 8.85 7.74 5.75
N ASP A 69 9.39 8.61 6.58
CA ASP A 69 8.92 8.83 7.95
C ASP A 69 7.69 9.77 7.94
N SER A 70 7.21 10.15 9.12
CA SER A 70 6.07 11.05 9.30
C SER A 70 6.25 12.49 8.77
N LYS A 71 7.36 12.81 8.14
CA LYS A 71 7.62 14.13 7.56
C LYS A 71 7.63 14.11 6.03
N GLY A 72 7.52 12.96 5.44
CA GLY A 72 7.52 12.80 3.99
C GLY A 72 6.12 12.90 3.39
N PRO A 73 6.02 12.82 2.06
CA PRO A 73 4.75 13.00 1.36
C PRO A 73 3.76 11.84 1.53
N LEU A 74 4.21 10.65 1.98
CA LEU A 74 3.32 9.54 2.31
C LEU A 74 3.02 9.58 3.80
N GLU A 75 1.76 9.80 4.15
CA GLU A 75 1.30 9.87 5.53
C GLU A 75 0.04 9.02 5.67
N PHE A 76 0.21 7.80 6.17
CA PHE A 76 -0.84 6.79 6.24
C PHE A 76 -1.57 6.59 4.89
N PRO A 77 -0.86 6.17 3.81
CA PRO A 77 -1.45 6.00 2.51
C PRO A 77 -2.54 4.91 2.54
N SER A 78 -3.73 5.22 2.02
CA SER A 78 -4.93 4.40 2.18
C SER A 78 -5.53 3.89 0.88
N ALA A 79 -5.35 4.60 -0.24
CA ALA A 79 -5.82 4.14 -1.53
C ALA A 79 -4.81 4.43 -2.64
N ILE A 80 -4.87 3.66 -3.71
CA ILE A 80 -3.98 3.79 -4.87
C ILE A 80 -4.73 3.52 -6.16
N VAL A 81 -4.50 4.35 -7.18
CA VAL A 81 -5.04 4.16 -8.51
C VAL A 81 -4.01 4.57 -9.56
N PHE A 82 -4.00 3.91 -10.71
CA PHE A 82 -3.19 4.31 -11.85
C PHE A 82 -3.99 5.06 -12.91
N VAL A 83 -3.38 6.14 -13.42
CA VAL A 83 -3.80 6.82 -14.66
C VAL A 83 -2.60 6.81 -15.58
N GLY A 84 -2.63 5.96 -16.58
CA GLY A 84 -1.45 5.70 -17.43
C GLY A 84 -0.29 5.12 -16.61
N LYS A 85 0.84 5.82 -16.57
CA LYS A 85 2.04 5.43 -15.81
C LYS A 85 2.15 6.10 -14.45
N THR A 86 1.18 6.92 -14.07
CA THR A 86 1.21 7.64 -12.80
C THR A 86 0.28 6.99 -11.80
N ALA A 87 0.81 6.63 -10.64
CA ALA A 87 0.03 6.23 -9.48
C ALA A 87 -0.37 7.47 -8.68
N TYR A 88 -1.63 7.54 -8.29
CA TYR A 88 -2.17 8.52 -7.36
C TYR A 88 -2.51 7.82 -6.06
N ILE A 89 -2.00 8.32 -4.95
CA ILE A 89 -2.11 7.71 -3.63
C ILE A 89 -2.78 8.72 -2.69
N SER A 90 -3.90 8.35 -2.06
CA SER A 90 -4.50 9.16 -1.01
C SER A 90 -3.87 8.89 0.33
N ASN A 91 -3.61 9.94 1.10
CA ASN A 91 -3.19 9.88 2.50
C ASN A 91 -4.38 10.16 3.41
N PHE A 92 -4.47 9.45 4.53
CA PHE A 92 -5.61 9.54 5.44
C PHE A 92 -5.30 10.30 6.74
N ASP A 93 -4.03 10.54 7.05
CA ASP A 93 -3.59 11.31 8.23
C ASP A 93 -4.15 10.74 9.55
N VAL A 94 -3.88 9.48 9.82
CA VAL A 94 -4.34 8.80 11.03
C VAL A 94 -3.26 8.85 12.11
N PRO A 95 -3.60 9.17 13.38
CA PRO A 95 -2.65 9.20 14.49
C PRO A 95 -2.23 7.78 14.90
N ARG A 96 -1.32 7.18 14.15
CA ARG A 96 -0.77 5.84 14.43
C ARG A 96 0.73 5.80 14.18
N ARG A 97 1.44 5.01 14.98
CA ARG A 97 2.89 4.80 14.91
C ARG A 97 3.68 6.12 14.87
N ASP A 98 4.48 6.35 13.84
CA ASP A 98 5.29 7.56 13.68
C ASP A 98 4.51 8.80 13.25
N ASN A 99 3.22 8.63 12.91
CA ASN A 99 2.29 9.73 12.62
C ASN A 99 1.64 10.32 13.90
N LEU A 100 2.15 9.98 15.08
CA LEU A 100 1.71 10.56 16.35
C LEU A 100 2.51 11.80 16.72
N ASP A 101 1.85 12.75 17.37
CA ASP A 101 2.51 13.89 18.01
C ASP A 101 3.41 13.44 19.17
N ALA A 102 4.15 14.38 19.77
CA ALA A 102 5.04 14.09 20.89
C ALA A 102 4.32 13.53 22.14
N ASN A 103 3.01 13.75 22.24
CA ASN A 103 2.19 13.26 23.35
C ASN A 103 1.59 11.87 23.05
N GLY A 104 1.70 11.38 21.81
CA GLY A 104 1.19 10.09 21.38
C GLY A 104 -0.33 9.99 21.31
N THR A 105 -1.03 11.11 21.19
CA THR A 105 -2.49 11.16 21.28
C THR A 105 -3.20 11.69 20.04
N THR A 106 -2.54 12.54 19.27
CA THR A 106 -3.09 13.16 18.05
C THR A 106 -2.21 12.86 16.86
N ALA A 107 -2.76 12.99 15.65
CA ALA A 107 -1.96 12.93 14.44
C ALA A 107 -0.87 14.00 14.52
N LYS A 108 0.37 13.61 14.17
CA LYS A 108 1.43 14.57 14.00
C LYS A 108 1.03 15.52 12.89
N ASP A 109 1.16 16.81 13.16
CA ASP A 109 0.88 17.86 12.18
C ASP A 109 1.91 17.77 11.04
N GLY A 110 1.56 16.98 10.05
CA GLY A 110 2.35 16.72 8.86
C GLY A 110 1.74 17.46 7.66
N ILE A 111 1.46 16.71 6.61
CA ILE A 111 0.83 17.27 5.39
C ILE A 111 -0.69 17.19 5.41
N GLY A 112 -1.26 16.50 6.39
CA GLY A 112 -2.69 16.24 6.49
C GLY A 112 -3.24 15.34 5.37
N ALA A 113 -4.56 15.26 5.25
CA ALA A 113 -5.20 14.53 4.17
C ALA A 113 -4.81 15.12 2.81
N SER A 114 -4.19 14.33 1.95
CA SER A 114 -3.59 14.76 0.68
C SER A 114 -3.60 13.67 -0.38
N VAL A 115 -3.21 14.01 -1.59
CA VAL A 115 -2.96 13.05 -2.67
C VAL A 115 -1.53 13.22 -3.18
N VAL A 116 -0.80 12.12 -3.22
CA VAL A 116 0.57 12.04 -3.75
C VAL A 116 0.56 11.35 -5.09
N GLN A 117 1.44 11.76 -6.00
CA GLN A 117 1.64 11.07 -7.26
C GLN A 117 3.05 10.48 -7.36
N ILE A 118 3.14 9.29 -7.97
CA ILE A 118 4.40 8.63 -8.30
C ILE A 118 4.34 8.24 -9.78
N THR A 119 5.25 8.77 -10.61
CA THR A 119 5.35 8.44 -12.04
C THR A 119 6.41 7.35 -12.25
N GLN A 120 6.09 6.32 -13.05
CA GLN A 120 7.00 5.24 -13.45
C GLN A 120 7.86 5.63 -14.65
#